data_24a528dccc5d688fb551b3ab8b17075f
#
_entry.id   24a528dccc5d688fb551b3ab8b17075f
#
_cell.length_a   1.000
_cell.length_b   1.000
_cell.length_c   1.000
_cell.angle_alpha   90.00
_cell.angle_beta   90.00
_cell.angle_gamma   90.00
#
_symmetry.space_group_name_H-M   'P 1'
#
loop_
_entity.id
_entity.type
_entity.pdbx_description
1 polymer ?
#
loop_
_entity_poly.entity_id
_entity_poly.type
_entity_poly.pdbx_seq_one_letter_code
_entity_poly.pdbx_strand_id
1 'polypeptide(L)'
;YKSGEAISYEIGRKFGKWSGHVMPHDIATKLKQGQKVKKGDVIVYNTHYFTPDTLDPKQVVPRSGILARVVCWETPDTLDDASTISQRLGNELTTLDTHVRNIKVTFDQEIRNLIKVGEKVEHDSILCTIHTESGGNADIFDDDALSTLSAISSNAPRAKMKGVVERIEVLYTGEPEEMSGSLRTITDKANSELRKLQKQLGRKGIEGKVEVGYRVDGQPLDVDTAVVRVYITGDVPMGVGDKCVFAHQMKSVVGRVMAGINQTEDGLDVDAYFGYYGLQRRIVLSADLIGTLNTIL
;
A
#
# COMPACT_ATOMS: atom_id res chain seq x y z
N TYR A 1 25.19 -13.70 -20.70
CA TYR A 1 25.76 -12.99 -21.87
C TYR A 1 26.88 -13.80 -22.50
N LYS A 2 27.18 -13.61 -23.81
CA LYS A 2 28.37 -14.19 -24.47
C LYS A 2 29.67 -13.72 -23.83
N SER A 3 29.65 -12.59 -23.12
CA SER A 3 30.77 -12.03 -22.36
C SER A 3 31.04 -12.71 -21.03
N GLY A 4 30.17 -13.62 -20.57
CA GLY A 4 30.26 -14.21 -19.23
C GLY A 4 29.78 -13.29 -18.09
N GLU A 5 29.27 -12.08 -18.39
CA GLU A 5 28.72 -11.19 -17.39
C GLU A 5 27.41 -11.74 -16.83
N ALA A 6 27.25 -11.69 -15.50
CA ALA A 6 26.05 -12.04 -14.81
C ALA A 6 25.31 -10.77 -14.37
N ILE A 7 24.02 -10.71 -14.65
CA ILE A 7 23.13 -9.66 -14.13
C ILE A 7 22.14 -10.30 -13.18
N SER A 8 21.99 -9.74 -11.99
CA SER A 8 21.04 -10.19 -11.00
C SER A 8 19.90 -9.19 -10.84
N TYR A 9 18.69 -9.70 -10.74
CA TYR A 9 17.47 -8.94 -10.45
C TYR A 9 16.82 -9.50 -9.20
N GLU A 10 16.37 -8.62 -8.34
CA GLU A 10 15.63 -9.00 -7.14
C GLU A 10 14.15 -9.17 -7.48
N ILE A 11 13.55 -10.26 -7.01
CA ILE A 11 12.14 -10.60 -7.20
C ILE A 11 11.42 -10.50 -5.86
N GLY A 12 10.12 -10.26 -5.87
CA GLY A 12 9.25 -10.19 -4.69
C GLY A 12 8.85 -8.77 -4.32
N ARG A 13 8.30 -8.64 -3.13
CA ARG A 13 7.76 -7.39 -2.61
C ARG A 13 8.88 -6.44 -2.16
N LYS A 14 8.81 -5.20 -2.64
CA LYS A 14 9.68 -4.09 -2.24
C LYS A 14 8.84 -2.87 -1.91
N PHE A 15 9.39 -2.01 -1.07
CA PHE A 15 8.77 -0.73 -0.74
C PHE A 15 9.63 0.40 -1.28
N GLY A 16 9.05 1.17 -2.20
CA GLY A 16 9.61 2.42 -2.69
C GLY A 16 9.05 3.60 -1.90
N LYS A 17 9.85 4.64 -1.72
CA LYS A 17 9.38 5.91 -1.11
C LYS A 17 9.46 7.02 -2.15
N TRP A 18 8.32 7.68 -2.39
CA TRP A 18 8.25 8.81 -3.30
C TRP A 18 7.28 9.86 -2.76
N SER A 19 7.73 11.11 -2.71
CA SER A 19 6.92 12.26 -2.26
C SER A 19 6.18 12.02 -0.92
N GLY A 20 6.83 11.33 0.04
CA GLY A 20 6.23 11.03 1.34
C GLY A 20 5.37 9.78 1.41
N HIS A 21 4.98 9.21 0.26
CA HIS A 21 4.21 7.97 0.18
C HIS A 21 5.12 6.75 0.10
N VAL A 22 4.67 5.67 0.72
CA VAL A 22 5.31 4.35 0.60
C VAL A 22 4.51 3.54 -0.40
N MET A 23 5.18 3.14 -1.50
CA MET A 23 4.53 2.39 -2.57
C MET A 23 5.06 0.97 -2.59
N PRO A 24 4.20 -0.05 -2.52
CA PRO A 24 4.61 -1.42 -2.70
C PRO A 24 4.88 -1.70 -4.18
N HIS A 25 5.93 -2.47 -4.45
CA HIS A 25 6.31 -2.93 -5.78
C HIS A 25 6.45 -4.44 -5.76
N ASP A 26 5.68 -5.12 -6.58
CA ASP A 26 5.80 -6.57 -6.77
C ASP A 26 6.56 -6.86 -8.05
N ILE A 27 7.82 -7.24 -7.88
CA ILE A 27 8.70 -7.60 -8.98
C ILE A 27 8.57 -9.09 -9.25
N ALA A 28 8.12 -9.43 -10.43
CA ALA A 28 7.90 -10.81 -10.86
C ALA A 28 8.68 -11.15 -12.14
N THR A 29 8.86 -12.44 -12.35
CA THR A 29 9.42 -12.97 -13.60
C THR A 29 8.53 -14.11 -14.12
N LYS A 30 8.47 -14.23 -15.44
CA LYS A 30 7.87 -15.39 -16.12
C LYS A 30 8.91 -16.41 -16.57
N LEU A 31 10.19 -16.10 -16.38
CA LEU A 31 11.27 -16.99 -16.83
C LEU A 31 11.40 -18.20 -15.90
N LYS A 32 11.68 -19.33 -16.51
CA LYS A 32 12.01 -20.58 -15.82
C LYS A 32 13.51 -20.80 -15.82
N GLN A 33 14.01 -21.54 -14.82
CA GLN A 33 15.42 -21.91 -14.77
C GLN A 33 15.87 -22.65 -16.04
N GLY A 34 17.00 -22.26 -16.60
CA GLY A 34 17.53 -22.83 -17.85
C GLY A 34 16.88 -22.32 -19.13
N GLN A 35 15.91 -21.41 -19.05
CA GLN A 35 15.28 -20.84 -20.23
C GLN A 35 16.24 -19.92 -20.97
N LYS A 36 16.36 -20.11 -22.30
CA LYS A 36 17.11 -19.19 -23.17
C LYS A 36 16.29 -17.93 -23.41
N VAL A 37 16.94 -16.77 -23.28
CA VAL A 37 16.35 -15.46 -23.54
C VAL A 37 16.98 -14.80 -24.75
N LYS A 38 16.22 -13.98 -25.45
CA LYS A 38 16.64 -13.19 -26.60
C LYS A 38 16.59 -11.70 -26.26
N LYS A 39 17.24 -10.89 -27.07
CA LYS A 39 17.10 -9.42 -26.98
C LYS A 39 15.63 -9.05 -27.23
N GLY A 40 15.04 -8.30 -26.28
CA GLY A 40 13.64 -7.90 -26.32
C GLY A 40 12.73 -8.71 -25.40
N ASP A 41 13.16 -9.88 -24.92
CA ASP A 41 12.39 -10.65 -23.94
C ASP A 41 12.32 -9.93 -22.59
N VAL A 42 11.14 -9.93 -21.98
CA VAL A 42 10.92 -9.37 -20.65
C VAL A 42 11.47 -10.34 -19.60
N ILE A 43 12.45 -9.90 -18.84
CA ILE A 43 13.11 -10.70 -17.81
C ILE A 43 12.37 -10.58 -16.47
N VAL A 44 12.14 -9.34 -16.03
CA VAL A 44 11.40 -9.00 -14.82
C VAL A 44 10.51 -7.79 -15.07
N TYR A 45 9.40 -7.69 -14.35
CA TYR A 45 8.50 -6.54 -14.44
C TYR A 45 7.76 -6.33 -13.12
N ASN A 46 7.26 -5.11 -12.90
CA ASN A 46 6.45 -4.78 -11.74
C ASN A 46 4.97 -5.04 -12.06
N THR A 47 4.36 -5.97 -11.36
CA THR A 47 2.97 -6.40 -11.61
C THR A 47 1.92 -5.36 -11.23
N HIS A 48 2.27 -4.34 -10.45
CA HIS A 48 1.36 -3.21 -10.16
C HIS A 48 1.18 -2.29 -11.36
N TYR A 49 2.24 -2.08 -12.14
CA TYR A 49 2.25 -1.12 -13.24
C TYR A 49 2.16 -1.75 -14.62
N PHE A 50 2.46 -3.05 -14.72
CA PHE A 50 2.49 -3.77 -15.99
C PHE A 50 1.70 -5.06 -15.93
N THR A 51 1.09 -5.41 -17.04
CA THR A 51 0.39 -6.68 -17.25
C THR A 51 0.91 -7.33 -18.53
N PRO A 52 0.82 -8.67 -18.68
CA PRO A 52 1.08 -9.31 -19.96
C PRO A 52 0.26 -8.69 -21.07
N ASP A 53 0.88 -8.50 -22.23
CA ASP A 53 0.18 -8.08 -23.43
C ASP A 53 -0.80 -9.20 -23.86
N THR A 54 -2.01 -8.81 -24.23
CA THR A 54 -3.05 -9.73 -24.70
C THR A 54 -2.70 -10.34 -26.05
N LEU A 55 -2.03 -9.57 -26.93
CA LEU A 55 -1.66 -10.01 -28.28
C LEU A 55 -0.34 -10.79 -28.28
N ASP A 56 0.63 -10.40 -27.48
CA ASP A 56 1.89 -11.12 -27.28
C ASP A 56 2.16 -11.33 -25.78
N PRO A 57 1.74 -12.46 -25.21
CA PRO A 57 1.92 -12.75 -23.78
C PRO A 57 3.37 -12.82 -23.30
N LYS A 58 4.36 -12.76 -24.20
CA LYS A 58 5.79 -12.65 -23.86
C LYS A 58 6.19 -11.23 -23.52
N GLN A 59 5.43 -10.26 -23.97
CA GLN A 59 5.59 -8.83 -23.67
C GLN A 59 4.75 -8.40 -22.48
N VAL A 60 4.99 -7.21 -22.03
CA VAL A 60 4.20 -6.54 -20.99
C VAL A 60 3.83 -5.13 -21.43
N VAL A 61 2.65 -4.71 -21.06
CA VAL A 61 2.11 -3.38 -21.33
C VAL A 61 1.77 -2.68 -20.03
N PRO A 62 1.80 -1.33 -19.99
CA PRO A 62 1.34 -0.60 -18.82
C PRO A 62 -0.12 -0.92 -18.49
N ARG A 63 -0.44 -1.04 -17.22
CA ARG A 63 -1.83 -1.15 -16.75
C ARG A 63 -2.49 0.23 -16.86
N SER A 64 -3.17 0.46 -17.98
CA SER A 64 -3.73 1.77 -18.34
C SER A 64 -5.20 1.95 -17.97
N GLY A 65 -5.74 1.08 -17.12
CA GLY A 65 -7.14 1.10 -16.73
C GLY A 65 -7.87 -0.19 -17.09
N ILE A 66 -9.18 -0.14 -17.04
CA ILE A 66 -10.08 -1.26 -17.32
C ILE A 66 -11.12 -0.85 -18.34
N LEU A 67 -11.70 -1.84 -19.02
CA LEU A 67 -12.83 -1.61 -19.89
C LEU A 67 -14.10 -1.46 -19.04
N ALA A 68 -14.73 -0.29 -19.11
CA ALA A 68 -15.92 0.06 -18.35
C ALA A 68 -17.07 0.40 -19.29
N ARG A 69 -18.28 0.00 -18.94
CA ARG A 69 -19.50 0.39 -19.66
C ARG A 69 -20.00 1.72 -19.10
N VAL A 70 -19.86 2.77 -19.87
CA VAL A 70 -20.19 4.15 -19.49
C VAL A 70 -21.44 4.61 -20.21
N VAL A 71 -22.38 5.15 -19.46
CA VAL A 71 -23.59 5.80 -20.01
C VAL A 71 -23.41 7.31 -19.89
N CYS A 72 -23.60 8.02 -21.02
CA CYS A 72 -23.57 9.48 -21.04
C CYS A 72 -24.96 10.01 -20.66
N TRP A 73 -25.12 10.43 -19.43
CA TRP A 73 -26.39 10.92 -18.89
C TRP A 73 -26.14 12.04 -17.87
N GLU A 74 -26.92 13.11 -18.02
CA GLU A 74 -26.86 14.25 -17.11
C GLU A 74 -27.70 13.95 -15.86
N THR A 75 -27.04 14.00 -14.72
CA THR A 75 -27.65 13.88 -13.39
C THR A 75 -27.06 14.96 -12.47
N PRO A 76 -27.68 15.25 -11.31
CA PRO A 76 -27.07 16.16 -10.34
C PRO A 76 -25.63 15.75 -9.91
N ASP A 77 -25.32 14.46 -9.95
CA ASP A 77 -24.01 13.90 -9.56
C ASP A 77 -22.99 13.87 -10.71
N THR A 78 -23.38 14.27 -11.92
CA THR A 78 -22.49 14.29 -13.11
C THR A 78 -22.26 15.71 -13.67
N LEU A 79 -22.63 16.73 -12.91
CA LEU A 79 -22.40 18.14 -13.28
C LEU A 79 -20.91 18.49 -13.19
N ASP A 80 -20.49 19.46 -14.02
CA ASP A 80 -19.17 20.10 -13.98
C ASP A 80 -17.98 19.13 -13.92
N ASP A 81 -17.95 18.13 -14.82
CA ASP A 81 -16.91 17.11 -14.89
C ASP A 81 -16.92 16.07 -13.74
N ALA A 82 -17.99 16.01 -12.96
CA ALA A 82 -18.21 14.92 -12.03
C ALA A 82 -18.70 13.66 -12.75
N SER A 83 -18.46 12.53 -12.14
CA SER A 83 -18.98 11.23 -12.60
C SER A 83 -19.50 10.41 -11.43
N THR A 84 -20.39 9.49 -11.74
CA THR A 84 -20.86 8.49 -10.80
C THR A 84 -20.35 7.14 -11.24
N ILE A 85 -19.77 6.36 -10.33
CA ILE A 85 -19.25 5.02 -10.63
C ILE A 85 -20.00 3.93 -9.85
N SER A 86 -20.02 2.73 -10.38
CA SER A 86 -20.52 1.58 -9.63
C SER A 86 -19.50 1.12 -8.57
N GLN A 87 -19.99 0.48 -7.51
CA GLN A 87 -19.12 -0.14 -6.52
C GLN A 87 -18.20 -1.18 -7.15
N ARG A 88 -18.67 -1.91 -8.18
CA ARG A 88 -17.87 -2.87 -8.94
C ARG A 88 -16.68 -2.19 -9.59
N LEU A 89 -16.91 -1.09 -10.33
CA LEU A 89 -15.85 -0.32 -10.98
C LEU A 89 -14.84 0.23 -9.96
N GLY A 90 -15.33 0.78 -8.84
CA GLY A 90 -14.48 1.25 -7.75
C GLY A 90 -13.57 0.15 -7.21
N ASN A 91 -14.09 -1.04 -7.01
CA ASN A 91 -13.31 -2.19 -6.52
C ASN A 91 -12.30 -2.70 -7.56
N GLU A 92 -12.63 -2.67 -8.86
CA GLU A 92 -11.70 -3.06 -9.92
C GLU A 92 -10.56 -2.04 -10.11
N LEU A 93 -10.84 -0.75 -9.85
CA LEU A 93 -9.85 0.34 -9.86
C LEU A 93 -9.19 0.52 -8.49
N THR A 94 -8.86 -0.56 -7.84
CA THR A 94 -8.21 -0.57 -6.53
C THR A 94 -6.72 -0.30 -6.65
N THR A 95 -6.21 0.53 -5.77
CA THR A 95 -4.77 0.80 -5.59
C THR A 95 -4.30 0.14 -4.31
N LEU A 96 -3.13 -0.48 -4.36
CA LEU A 96 -2.47 -1.00 -3.16
C LEU A 96 -1.68 0.15 -2.50
N ASP A 97 -2.03 0.50 -1.29
CA ASP A 97 -1.37 1.54 -0.51
C ASP A 97 -0.72 0.96 0.74
N THR A 98 0.36 1.60 1.19
CA THR A 98 1.10 1.18 2.38
C THR A 98 1.28 2.36 3.33
N HIS A 99 0.67 2.25 4.50
CA HIS A 99 0.91 3.17 5.59
C HIS A 99 1.98 2.64 6.54
N VAL A 100 2.96 3.48 6.85
CA VAL A 100 3.96 3.18 7.87
C VAL A 100 3.57 3.88 9.16
N ARG A 101 3.26 3.07 10.18
CA ARG A 101 2.97 3.59 11.52
C ARG A 101 4.26 3.60 12.32
N ASN A 102 4.73 4.79 12.66
CA ASN A 102 5.93 5.00 13.46
C ASN A 102 5.52 5.14 14.93
N ILE A 103 6.00 4.24 15.77
CA ILE A 103 5.71 4.18 17.20
C ILE A 103 7.03 4.51 17.93
N LYS A 104 7.14 5.71 18.48
CA LYS A 104 8.33 6.16 19.23
C LYS A 104 8.24 5.65 20.66
N VAL A 105 9.32 5.06 21.15
CA VAL A 105 9.44 4.48 22.49
C VAL A 105 10.83 4.81 23.04
N THR A 106 10.92 5.10 24.33
CA THR A 106 12.19 5.22 25.07
C THR A 106 12.62 3.85 25.58
N PHE A 107 13.90 3.67 25.89
CA PHE A 107 14.47 2.37 26.26
C PHE A 107 13.90 1.80 27.57
N ASP A 108 13.44 2.68 28.47
CA ASP A 108 12.79 2.32 29.73
C ASP A 108 11.33 1.86 29.58
N GLN A 109 10.74 2.01 28.38
CA GLN A 109 9.36 1.63 28.14
C GLN A 109 9.26 0.19 27.63
N GLU A 110 8.24 -0.52 28.10
CA GLU A 110 7.90 -1.84 27.62
C GLU A 110 6.80 -1.79 26.56
N ILE A 111 6.98 -2.59 25.52
CA ILE A 111 5.96 -2.82 24.48
C ILE A 111 5.31 -4.16 24.75
N ARG A 112 3.98 -4.15 24.90
CA ARG A 112 3.17 -5.37 25.05
C ARG A 112 2.18 -5.48 23.88
N ASN A 113 1.77 -6.71 23.58
CA ASN A 113 0.77 -7.01 22.56
C ASN A 113 1.09 -6.40 21.18
N LEU A 114 2.37 -6.37 20.79
CA LEU A 114 2.74 -5.91 19.45
C LEU A 114 2.14 -6.85 18.41
N ILE A 115 1.43 -6.26 17.45
CA ILE A 115 0.85 -6.95 16.31
C ILE A 115 1.92 -7.74 15.54
N LYS A 116 1.53 -8.85 14.93
CA LYS A 116 2.47 -9.72 14.19
C LYS A 116 2.38 -9.48 12.70
N VAL A 117 3.47 -9.74 12.00
CA VAL A 117 3.49 -9.79 10.53
C VAL A 117 2.52 -10.85 10.04
N GLY A 118 1.69 -10.50 9.06
CA GLY A 118 0.62 -11.32 8.52
C GLY A 118 -0.76 -11.11 9.16
N GLU A 119 -0.86 -10.40 10.27
CA GLU A 119 -2.16 -10.10 10.90
C GLU A 119 -2.93 -9.05 10.12
N LYS A 120 -4.24 -9.26 10.04
CA LYS A 120 -5.19 -8.29 9.46
C LYS A 120 -5.57 -7.26 10.49
N VAL A 121 -5.62 -6.01 10.07
CA VAL A 121 -6.00 -4.86 10.90
C VAL A 121 -7.12 -4.07 10.26
N GLU A 122 -7.96 -3.50 11.08
CA GLU A 122 -8.96 -2.49 10.72
C GLU A 122 -8.45 -1.10 11.17
N HIS A 123 -9.14 -0.04 10.74
CA HIS A 123 -8.73 1.35 10.99
C HIS A 123 -8.41 1.65 12.47
N ASP A 124 -9.20 1.12 13.38
CA ASP A 124 -9.08 1.37 14.82
C ASP A 124 -8.32 0.29 15.59
N SER A 125 -7.78 -0.73 14.89
CA SER A 125 -6.99 -1.79 15.51
C SER A 125 -5.80 -1.21 16.25
N ILE A 126 -5.60 -1.63 17.49
CA ILE A 126 -4.45 -1.25 18.31
C ILE A 126 -3.24 -2.06 17.84
N LEU A 127 -2.11 -1.39 17.63
CA LEU A 127 -0.88 -2.03 17.15
C LEU A 127 -0.03 -2.57 18.29
N CYS A 128 -0.02 -1.89 19.43
CA CYS A 128 0.64 -2.32 20.66
C CYS A 128 0.16 -1.48 21.83
N THR A 129 0.53 -1.89 23.04
CA THR A 129 0.41 -1.09 24.25
C THR A 129 1.79 -0.76 24.77
N ILE A 130 1.98 0.47 25.26
CA ILE A 130 3.25 0.97 25.79
C ILE A 130 3.08 1.20 27.28
N HIS A 131 3.95 0.60 28.08
CA HIS A 131 3.97 0.74 29.53
C HIS A 131 5.27 1.41 29.94
N THR A 132 5.16 2.44 30.79
CA THR A 132 6.30 3.07 31.43
C THR A 132 6.35 2.56 32.88
N GLU A 133 7.48 2.07 33.34
CA GLU A 133 7.68 1.75 34.75
C GLU A 133 7.69 3.05 35.56
N SER A 134 6.50 3.60 35.80
CA SER A 134 6.33 4.71 36.72
C SER A 134 6.28 4.11 38.11
N GLY A 135 7.35 4.25 38.87
CA GLY A 135 7.39 3.80 40.24
C GLY A 135 6.23 4.38 41.05
N GLY A 136 5.40 3.53 41.62
CA GLY A 136 4.63 3.91 42.76
C GLY A 136 3.19 3.42 42.91
N ASN A 137 2.47 2.93 41.90
CA ASN A 137 1.10 2.43 42.07
C ASN A 137 0.71 1.28 41.11
N ALA A 138 1.66 0.67 40.41
CA ALA A 138 1.36 -0.42 39.48
C ALA A 138 0.99 -1.74 40.15
N ASP A 139 1.33 -1.91 41.47
CA ASP A 139 1.05 -3.12 42.21
C ASP A 139 -0.44 -3.35 42.58
N ILE A 140 -1.31 -2.37 42.28
CA ILE A 140 -2.74 -2.44 42.64
C ILE A 140 -3.59 -3.00 41.49
N PHE A 141 -3.08 -2.98 40.25
CA PHE A 141 -3.82 -3.44 39.09
C PHE A 141 -3.15 -4.68 38.48
N ASP A 142 -3.96 -5.69 38.22
CA ASP A 142 -3.55 -6.87 37.45
C ASP A 142 -3.08 -6.46 36.04
N ASP A 143 -2.09 -7.15 35.49
CA ASP A 143 -1.51 -6.86 34.16
C ASP A 143 -2.56 -6.77 33.05
N ASP A 144 -3.64 -7.54 33.14
CA ASP A 144 -4.77 -7.50 32.20
C ASP A 144 -5.59 -6.20 32.34
N ALA A 145 -5.76 -5.69 33.54
CA ALA A 145 -6.47 -4.43 33.78
C ALA A 145 -5.64 -3.23 33.28
N LEU A 146 -4.32 -3.25 33.48
CA LEU A 146 -3.41 -2.22 32.96
C LEU A 146 -3.36 -2.22 31.44
N SER A 147 -3.33 -3.40 30.82
CA SER A 147 -3.37 -3.54 29.35
C SER A 147 -4.68 -3.02 28.77
N THR A 148 -5.79 -3.29 29.44
CA THR A 148 -7.13 -2.81 29.04
C THR A 148 -7.24 -1.29 29.18
N LEU A 149 -6.76 -0.71 30.27
CA LEU A 149 -6.74 0.74 30.47
C LEU A 149 -5.85 1.46 29.45
N SER A 150 -4.68 0.91 29.14
CA SER A 150 -3.79 1.48 28.12
C SER A 150 -4.37 1.33 26.71
N ALA A 151 -5.13 0.28 26.43
CA ALA A 151 -5.82 0.08 25.17
C ALA A 151 -7.00 1.07 24.99
N ILE A 152 -7.68 1.43 26.07
CA ILE A 152 -8.75 2.43 26.07
C ILE A 152 -8.19 3.85 25.99
N SER A 153 -6.93 4.03 26.36
CA SER A 153 -6.25 5.33 26.28
C SER A 153 -6.27 5.88 24.85
N SER A 154 -6.58 7.16 24.71
CA SER A 154 -6.54 7.86 23.42
C SER A 154 -5.16 7.87 22.75
N ASN A 155 -4.12 7.51 23.49
CA ASN A 155 -2.71 7.52 23.05
C ASN A 155 -2.23 6.16 22.51
N ALA A 156 -3.05 5.10 22.57
CA ALA A 156 -2.65 3.79 22.03
C ALA A 156 -2.41 3.88 20.51
N PRO A 157 -1.26 3.41 19.99
CA PRO A 157 -0.97 3.41 18.56
C PRO A 157 -1.99 2.58 17.79
N ARG A 158 -2.67 3.20 16.83
CA ARG A 158 -3.70 2.54 16.00
C ARG A 158 -3.26 2.42 14.55
N ALA A 159 -3.82 1.45 13.84
CA ALA A 159 -3.48 1.16 12.45
C ALA A 159 -3.81 2.32 11.50
N LYS A 160 -4.96 2.98 11.68
CA LYS A 160 -5.52 4.07 10.86
C LYS A 160 -5.73 3.68 9.39
N MET A 161 -5.75 2.41 9.10
CA MET A 161 -5.94 1.83 7.78
C MET A 161 -6.38 0.39 7.94
N LYS A 162 -7.25 -0.07 7.02
CA LYS A 162 -7.58 -1.49 6.87
C LYS A 162 -6.53 -2.15 5.99
N GLY A 163 -5.99 -3.29 6.42
CA GLY A 163 -4.97 -3.98 5.65
C GLY A 163 -4.33 -5.16 6.37
N VAL A 164 -3.14 -5.52 5.92
CA VAL A 164 -2.32 -6.58 6.50
C VAL A 164 -0.98 -6.01 6.91
N VAL A 165 -0.50 -6.40 8.08
CA VAL A 165 0.86 -6.04 8.52
C VAL A 165 1.87 -6.84 7.71
N GLU A 166 2.60 -6.19 6.82
CA GLU A 166 3.58 -6.87 5.96
C GLU A 166 4.98 -6.93 6.56
N ARG A 167 5.33 -5.91 7.35
CA ARG A 167 6.69 -5.78 7.86
C ARG A 167 6.71 -4.98 9.15
N ILE A 168 7.64 -5.33 10.03
CA ILE A 168 7.97 -4.56 11.23
C ILE A 168 9.46 -4.32 11.22
N GLU A 169 9.88 -3.06 11.32
CA GLU A 169 11.27 -2.62 11.44
C GLU A 169 11.44 -1.87 12.75
N VAL A 170 12.64 -1.89 13.30
CA VAL A 170 13.00 -1.08 14.46
C VAL A 170 14.22 -0.24 14.10
N LEU A 171 14.09 1.08 14.23
CA LEU A 171 15.22 2.01 14.18
C LEU A 171 15.49 2.47 15.61
N TYR A 172 16.75 2.52 15.99
CA TYR A 172 17.11 2.91 17.36
C TYR A 172 18.45 3.65 17.43
N THR A 173 18.59 4.46 18.47
CA THR A 173 19.84 5.13 18.87
C THR A 173 20.28 4.57 20.21
N GLY A 174 21.57 4.55 20.50
CA GLY A 174 22.09 3.97 21.76
C GLY A 174 22.43 2.48 21.65
N GLU A 175 22.62 1.81 22.78
CA GLU A 175 23.04 0.41 22.82
C GLU A 175 21.84 -0.50 23.14
N PRO A 176 21.67 -1.62 22.41
CA PRO A 176 20.52 -2.52 22.61
C PRO A 176 20.44 -3.15 24.00
N GLU A 177 21.58 -3.22 24.71
CA GLU A 177 21.67 -3.78 26.05
C GLU A 177 20.94 -2.92 27.10
N GLU A 178 20.72 -1.63 26.80
CA GLU A 178 20.03 -0.68 27.69
C GLU A 178 18.52 -0.66 27.48
N MET A 179 18.02 -1.41 26.48
CA MET A 179 16.59 -1.54 26.20
C MET A 179 15.86 -2.40 27.21
N SER A 180 14.60 -2.06 27.47
CA SER A 180 13.67 -2.95 28.20
C SER A 180 13.62 -4.35 27.55
N GLY A 181 13.30 -5.38 28.33
CA GLY A 181 13.32 -6.77 27.84
C GLY A 181 12.42 -7.02 26.65
N SER A 182 11.23 -6.41 26.62
CA SER A 182 10.29 -6.52 25.52
C SER A 182 10.79 -5.82 24.25
N LEU A 183 11.28 -4.59 24.39
CA LEU A 183 11.81 -3.79 23.28
C LEU A 183 13.04 -4.47 22.66
N ARG A 184 13.94 -4.99 23.49
CA ARG A 184 15.13 -5.74 23.04
C ARG A 184 14.75 -6.95 22.22
N THR A 185 13.77 -7.75 22.70
CA THR A 185 13.29 -8.93 21.97
C THR A 185 12.75 -8.58 20.59
N ILE A 186 11.97 -7.50 20.50
CA ILE A 186 11.42 -6.99 19.23
C ILE A 186 12.54 -6.52 18.30
N THR A 187 13.52 -5.80 18.84
CA THR A 187 14.66 -5.27 18.08
C THR A 187 15.55 -6.39 17.55
N ASP A 188 15.87 -7.39 18.36
CA ASP A 188 16.68 -8.54 17.96
C ASP A 188 15.99 -9.34 16.84
N LYS A 189 14.67 -9.54 16.95
CA LYS A 189 13.88 -10.20 15.90
C LYS A 189 13.93 -9.39 14.60
N ALA A 190 13.69 -8.08 14.65
CA ALA A 190 13.72 -7.20 13.48
C ALA A 190 15.11 -7.18 12.82
N ASN A 191 16.18 -7.07 13.61
CA ASN A 191 17.56 -7.13 13.11
C ASN A 191 17.90 -8.50 12.49
N SER A 192 17.40 -9.60 13.08
CA SER A 192 17.60 -10.94 12.51
C SER A 192 16.95 -11.08 11.13
N GLU A 193 15.74 -10.55 10.97
CA GLU A 193 15.04 -10.54 9.67
C GLU A 193 15.78 -9.67 8.64
N LEU A 194 16.25 -8.49 9.04
CA LEU A 194 17.08 -7.63 8.20
C LEU A 194 18.36 -8.32 7.76
N ARG A 195 19.07 -8.99 8.66
CA ARG A 195 20.29 -9.75 8.34
C ARG A 195 20.04 -10.89 7.35
N LYS A 196 18.91 -11.61 7.49
CA LYS A 196 18.51 -12.65 6.53
C LYS A 196 18.29 -12.08 5.15
N LEU A 197 17.54 -10.97 5.06
CA LEU A 197 17.27 -10.30 3.81
C LEU A 197 18.57 -9.80 3.14
N GLN A 198 19.46 -9.18 3.91
CA GLN A 198 20.76 -8.70 3.42
C GLN A 198 21.64 -9.82 2.88
N LYS A 199 21.67 -10.97 3.60
CA LYS A 199 22.41 -12.13 3.13
C LYS A 199 21.90 -12.65 1.78
N GLN A 200 20.58 -12.65 1.59
CA GLN A 200 19.95 -13.02 0.32
C GLN A 200 20.29 -12.04 -0.81
N LEU A 201 20.41 -10.75 -0.48
CA LEU A 201 20.66 -9.68 -1.45
C LEU A 201 22.17 -9.42 -1.69
N GLY A 202 23.07 -10.14 -1.00
CA GLY A 202 24.51 -9.92 -1.11
C GLY A 202 24.96 -8.53 -0.64
N ARG A 203 24.13 -7.82 0.14
CA ARG A 203 24.43 -6.49 0.69
C ARG A 203 25.01 -6.61 2.10
N LYS A 204 25.92 -5.69 2.48
CA LYS A 204 26.44 -5.62 3.84
C LYS A 204 25.80 -4.46 4.60
N GLY A 205 25.40 -4.70 5.83
CA GLY A 205 25.42 -3.73 6.91
C GLY A 205 24.31 -2.68 6.94
N ILE A 206 23.01 -3.08 6.90
CA ILE A 206 21.97 -2.18 7.42
C ILE A 206 21.45 -2.83 8.71
N GLU A 207 21.85 -2.32 9.84
CA GLU A 207 21.24 -2.61 11.15
C GLU A 207 20.19 -1.54 11.45
N GLY A 208 19.27 -1.83 12.36
CA GLY A 208 18.29 -0.84 12.82
C GLY A 208 18.93 0.32 13.61
N LYS A 209 20.21 0.20 13.97
CA LYS A 209 20.94 1.27 14.67
C LYS A 209 21.19 2.46 13.74
N VAL A 210 20.79 3.63 14.19
CA VAL A 210 20.96 4.92 13.49
C VAL A 210 21.68 5.93 14.37
N GLU A 211 22.21 6.97 13.76
CA GLU A 211 22.88 8.05 14.50
C GLU A 211 21.84 8.93 15.23
N VAL A 212 22.26 9.51 16.36
CA VAL A 212 21.46 10.49 17.10
C VAL A 212 21.13 11.67 16.19
N GLY A 213 19.86 12.10 16.23
CA GLY A 213 19.36 13.14 15.32
C GLY A 213 18.87 12.64 13.97
N TYR A 214 18.92 11.32 13.72
CA TYR A 214 18.24 10.73 12.56
C TYR A 214 16.76 11.09 12.58
N ARG A 215 16.21 11.50 11.44
CA ARG A 215 14.82 12.01 11.38
C ARG A 215 13.85 10.94 10.95
N VAL A 216 12.80 10.76 11.75
CA VAL A 216 11.63 9.95 11.43
C VAL A 216 10.42 10.89 11.43
N ASP A 217 9.66 10.92 10.34
CA ASP A 217 8.52 11.85 10.13
C ASP A 217 8.88 13.34 10.41
N GLY A 218 10.11 13.71 10.06
CA GLY A 218 10.62 15.08 10.24
C GLY A 218 11.11 15.40 11.65
N GLN A 219 10.87 14.52 12.64
CA GLN A 219 11.32 14.69 14.02
C GLN A 219 12.65 13.94 14.25
N PRO A 220 13.63 14.54 14.93
CA PRO A 220 14.86 13.86 15.28
C PRO A 220 14.62 12.79 16.34
N LEU A 221 15.41 11.72 16.27
CA LEU A 221 15.49 10.72 17.33
C LEU A 221 16.49 11.18 18.38
N ASP A 222 16.02 11.15 19.63
CA ASP A 222 16.86 11.43 20.79
C ASP A 222 17.74 10.21 21.13
N VAL A 223 18.66 10.38 22.08
CA VAL A 223 19.45 9.28 22.65
C VAL A 223 18.51 8.29 23.33
N ASP A 224 18.86 7.01 23.33
CA ASP A 224 18.11 5.90 23.98
C ASP A 224 16.63 5.85 23.60
N THR A 225 16.38 6.07 22.32
CA THR A 225 15.04 6.04 21.74
C THR A 225 15.00 5.07 20.59
N ALA A 226 13.89 4.33 20.50
CA ALA A 226 13.57 3.45 19.38
C ALA A 226 12.29 3.88 18.68
N VAL A 227 12.19 3.57 17.40
CA VAL A 227 10.96 3.70 16.62
C VAL A 227 10.62 2.36 16.00
N VAL A 228 9.51 1.78 16.44
CA VAL A 228 8.93 0.59 15.83
C VAL A 228 8.09 1.04 14.65
N ARG A 229 8.47 0.60 13.45
CA ARG A 229 7.83 0.94 12.19
C ARG A 229 7.00 -0.24 11.72
N VAL A 230 5.69 -0.08 11.74
CA VAL A 230 4.73 -1.10 11.29
C VAL A 230 4.23 -0.72 9.90
N TYR A 231 4.53 -1.56 8.91
CA TYR A 231 4.08 -1.40 7.52
C TYR A 231 2.76 -2.13 7.34
N ILE A 232 1.71 -1.38 7.08
CA ILE A 232 0.37 -1.90 6.85
C ILE A 232 0.02 -1.65 5.40
N THR A 233 -0.26 -2.70 4.65
CA THR A 233 -0.63 -2.63 3.24
C THR A 233 -2.07 -3.08 3.08
N GLY A 234 -2.85 -2.32 2.34
CA GLY A 234 -4.24 -2.62 2.07
C GLY A 234 -4.69 -2.12 0.71
N ASP A 235 -5.78 -2.70 0.27
CA ASP A 235 -6.46 -2.30 -0.95
C ASP A 235 -7.31 -1.06 -0.67
N VAL A 236 -7.09 -0.02 -1.48
CA VAL A 236 -7.87 1.21 -1.47
C VAL A 236 -8.66 1.29 -2.77
N PRO A 237 -9.96 0.97 -2.75
CA PRO A 237 -10.81 1.08 -3.93
C PRO A 237 -11.00 2.55 -4.31
N MET A 238 -11.25 2.80 -5.61
CA MET A 238 -11.61 4.13 -6.07
C MET A 238 -12.93 4.57 -5.43
N GLY A 239 -12.96 5.79 -4.91
CA GLY A 239 -14.09 6.36 -4.18
C GLY A 239 -14.39 7.81 -4.53
N VAL A 240 -15.31 8.40 -3.78
CA VAL A 240 -15.68 9.81 -3.94
C VAL A 240 -14.48 10.73 -3.73
N GLY A 241 -14.27 11.66 -4.64
CA GLY A 241 -13.15 12.60 -4.64
C GLY A 241 -11.95 12.15 -5.47
N ASP A 242 -11.90 10.88 -5.87
CA ASP A 242 -10.84 10.37 -6.74
C ASP A 242 -10.99 10.86 -8.17
N LYS A 243 -9.86 11.03 -8.83
CA LYS A 243 -9.81 11.49 -10.22
C LYS A 243 -9.68 10.31 -11.17
N CYS A 244 -10.50 10.30 -12.19
CA CYS A 244 -10.45 9.32 -13.28
C CYS A 244 -10.45 10.00 -14.65
N VAL A 245 -10.21 9.19 -15.68
CA VAL A 245 -10.31 9.62 -17.07
C VAL A 245 -11.10 8.56 -17.83
N PHE A 246 -12.19 8.94 -18.46
CA PHE A 246 -12.91 8.07 -19.39
C PHE A 246 -12.34 8.25 -20.79
N ALA A 247 -12.01 7.14 -21.46
CA ALA A 247 -11.35 7.15 -22.76
C ALA A 247 -10.15 8.13 -22.79
N HIS A 248 -10.19 9.13 -23.67
CA HIS A 248 -9.15 10.17 -23.76
C HIS A 248 -9.76 11.54 -23.44
N GLN A 249 -9.03 12.38 -22.68
CA GLN A 249 -9.37 13.78 -22.36
C GLN A 249 -10.63 13.98 -21.50
N MET A 250 -11.42 12.98 -21.21
CA MET A 250 -12.60 13.08 -20.36
C MET A 250 -12.23 12.91 -18.88
N LYS A 251 -11.45 13.86 -18.35
CA LYS A 251 -11.12 13.89 -16.93
C LYS A 251 -12.37 14.13 -16.11
N SER A 252 -12.50 13.40 -15.03
CA SER A 252 -13.62 13.48 -14.13
C SER A 252 -13.18 13.29 -12.68
N VAL A 253 -14.00 13.73 -11.76
CA VAL A 253 -13.88 13.46 -10.34
C VAL A 253 -15.10 12.62 -9.95
N VAL A 254 -14.87 11.55 -9.21
CA VAL A 254 -15.97 10.72 -8.71
C VAL A 254 -16.77 11.51 -7.69
N GLY A 255 -17.98 11.88 -8.05
CA GLY A 255 -18.93 12.59 -7.17
C GLY A 255 -19.75 11.62 -6.31
N ARG A 256 -19.99 10.40 -6.81
CA ARG A 256 -20.78 9.40 -6.12
C ARG A 256 -20.40 7.98 -6.50
N VAL A 257 -20.47 7.07 -5.54
CA VAL A 257 -20.41 5.62 -5.78
C VAL A 257 -21.83 5.06 -5.66
N MET A 258 -22.32 4.42 -6.73
CA MET A 258 -23.65 3.81 -6.78
C MET A 258 -23.65 2.51 -5.99
N ALA A 259 -24.60 2.38 -5.09
CA ALA A 259 -24.86 1.13 -4.41
C ALA A 259 -25.84 0.27 -5.23
N GLY A 260 -25.72 -1.06 -5.09
CA GLY A 260 -26.64 -2.01 -5.74
C GLY A 260 -26.33 -2.30 -7.19
N ILE A 261 -27.33 -2.86 -7.88
CA ILE A 261 -27.25 -3.26 -9.26
C ILE A 261 -27.69 -2.08 -10.14
N ASN A 262 -26.82 -1.67 -11.06
CA ASN A 262 -27.10 -0.63 -12.04
C ASN A 262 -27.10 -1.30 -13.43
N GLN A 263 -28.25 -1.45 -14.02
CA GLN A 263 -28.43 -2.14 -15.29
C GLN A 263 -29.33 -1.33 -16.24
N THR A 264 -29.10 -1.50 -17.53
CA THR A 264 -30.02 -1.07 -18.57
C THR A 264 -31.25 -1.97 -18.60
N GLU A 265 -32.29 -1.57 -19.34
CA GLU A 265 -33.48 -2.40 -19.54
C GLU A 265 -33.13 -3.76 -20.15
N ASP A 266 -32.11 -3.84 -20.98
CA ASP A 266 -31.62 -5.07 -21.61
C ASP A 266 -30.76 -5.93 -20.65
N GLY A 267 -30.60 -5.52 -19.37
CA GLY A 267 -29.86 -6.27 -18.38
C GLY A 267 -28.34 -6.10 -18.43
N LEU A 268 -27.84 -5.09 -19.16
CA LEU A 268 -26.41 -4.81 -19.20
C LEU A 268 -25.99 -3.99 -17.98
N ASP A 269 -24.93 -4.44 -17.29
CA ASP A 269 -24.38 -3.72 -16.16
C ASP A 269 -23.79 -2.37 -16.59
N VAL A 270 -24.12 -1.32 -15.87
CA VAL A 270 -23.59 0.03 -16.05
C VAL A 270 -22.52 0.29 -14.97
N ASP A 271 -21.33 0.65 -15.41
CA ASP A 271 -20.18 0.92 -14.53
C ASP A 271 -20.06 2.38 -14.12
N ALA A 272 -20.42 3.27 -15.01
CA ALA A 272 -20.33 4.71 -14.72
C ALA A 272 -21.37 5.51 -15.50
N TYR A 273 -21.73 6.64 -14.90
CA TYR A 273 -22.40 7.74 -15.58
C TYR A 273 -21.45 8.92 -15.73
N PHE A 274 -21.38 9.48 -16.93
CA PHE A 274 -20.62 10.69 -17.24
C PHE A 274 -21.55 11.74 -17.85
N GLY A 275 -21.38 13.02 -17.51
CA GLY A 275 -22.24 14.09 -17.97
C GLY A 275 -22.22 14.27 -19.49
N TYR A 276 -23.39 14.25 -20.10
CA TYR A 276 -23.54 14.39 -21.56
C TYR A 276 -22.98 15.72 -22.08
N TYR A 277 -23.22 16.82 -21.39
CA TYR A 277 -22.69 18.12 -21.76
C TYR A 277 -21.16 18.19 -21.70
N GLY A 278 -20.56 17.45 -20.78
CA GLY A 278 -19.10 17.28 -20.70
C GLY A 278 -18.51 16.63 -21.94
N LEU A 279 -19.20 15.65 -22.50
CA LEU A 279 -18.81 15.00 -23.76
C LEU A 279 -18.95 15.95 -24.97
N GLN A 280 -20.07 16.67 -25.08
CA GLN A 280 -20.33 17.58 -26.22
C GLN A 280 -19.35 18.74 -26.29
N ARG A 281 -18.90 19.26 -25.14
CA ARG A 281 -17.92 20.35 -25.08
C ARG A 281 -16.51 19.94 -25.45
N ARG A 282 -16.24 18.66 -25.41
CA ARG A 282 -14.94 18.08 -25.71
C ARG A 282 -15.03 17.27 -26.97
N ILE A 283 -14.55 17.82 -28.07
CA ILE A 283 -14.50 17.09 -29.35
C ILE A 283 -13.55 15.89 -29.22
N VAL A 284 -14.05 14.75 -28.72
CA VAL A 284 -13.25 13.57 -28.45
C VAL A 284 -13.64 12.45 -29.42
N LEU A 285 -13.12 12.52 -30.64
CA LEU A 285 -13.36 11.51 -31.69
C LEU A 285 -12.99 10.09 -31.22
N SER A 286 -11.97 9.95 -30.37
CA SER A 286 -11.57 8.65 -29.84
C SER A 286 -12.63 7.99 -28.95
N ALA A 287 -13.47 8.75 -28.25
CA ALA A 287 -14.57 8.17 -27.47
C ALA A 287 -15.64 7.55 -28.36
N ASP A 288 -15.98 8.23 -29.48
CA ASP A 288 -16.94 7.70 -30.46
C ASP A 288 -16.40 6.44 -31.14
N LEU A 289 -15.12 6.42 -31.50
CA LEU A 289 -14.47 5.24 -32.09
C LEU A 289 -14.42 4.07 -31.11
N ILE A 290 -14.07 4.29 -29.85
CA ILE A 290 -14.06 3.26 -28.80
C ILE A 290 -15.47 2.73 -28.57
N GLY A 291 -16.46 3.63 -28.46
CA GLY A 291 -17.87 3.24 -28.32
C GLY A 291 -18.36 2.39 -29.47
N THR A 292 -18.08 2.80 -30.69
CA THR A 292 -18.47 2.06 -31.91
C THR A 292 -17.81 0.69 -31.97
N LEU A 293 -16.52 0.59 -31.72
CA LEU A 293 -15.78 -0.69 -31.71
C LEU A 293 -16.30 -1.65 -30.64
N ASN A 294 -16.60 -1.15 -29.45
CA ASN A 294 -17.14 -1.97 -28.35
C ASN A 294 -18.59 -2.43 -28.62
N THR A 295 -19.31 -1.76 -29.48
CA THR A 295 -20.67 -2.18 -29.89
C THR A 295 -20.63 -3.28 -30.97
N ILE A 296 -19.53 -3.37 -31.72
CA ILE A 296 -19.34 -4.37 -32.79
C ILE A 296 -18.74 -5.66 -32.24
N LEU A 297 -17.95 -5.60 -31.18
CA LEU A 297 -17.32 -6.73 -30.49
C LEU A 297 -18.27 -7.40 -29.50
#